data_8cc633d0f7f3d3e1979a994464dcf99c
#
_entry.id   8cc633d0f7f3d3e1979a994464dcf99c
#
_cell.length_a   1.000
_cell.length_b   1.000
_cell.length_c   1.000
_cell.angle_alpha   90.00
_cell.angle_beta   90.00
_cell.angle_gamma   90.00
#
_symmetry.space_group_name_H-M   'P 1'
#
loop_
_entity.id
_entity.type
_entity.pdbx_description
1 polymer ?
#
loop_
_entity_poly.entity_id
_entity_poly.type
_entity_poly.pdbx_seq_one_letter_code
_entity_poly.pdbx_strand_id
1 'polypeptide(L)'
;MVKLDLKTLRLIVFTDASFANNKDLSSQVGYVIVLADGKDNANVIHWSSTKCKCVTRSVLASELYAMVAGFDTGSVIKATIEKLLAIKLRMTICTESNSLYQCLVRLGTMQEKRLMIDVMCLRQAYEQRLIAEVKWIDGSSNPADAMTKSKANSALRVLIDTNKLDVRTNQWVEQAGDLDVHA
;
A
#
# COMPACT_ATOMS: atom_id res chain seq x y z
N MET A 1 9.90 -15.16 -10.93
CA MET A 1 10.22 -14.87 -9.50
C MET A 1 11.73 -14.97 -9.29
N VAL A 2 12.30 -14.07 -8.51
CA VAL A 2 13.73 -14.05 -8.18
C VAL A 2 13.94 -14.43 -6.70
N LYS A 3 15.16 -14.88 -6.37
CA LYS A 3 15.54 -15.13 -4.98
C LYS A 3 15.72 -13.80 -4.25
N LEU A 4 15.12 -13.67 -3.06
CA LEU A 4 15.20 -12.50 -2.21
C LEU A 4 16.12 -12.75 -1.02
N ASP A 5 16.78 -11.69 -0.56
CA ASP A 5 17.57 -11.72 0.68
C ASP A 5 16.63 -11.59 1.89
N LEU A 6 16.53 -12.66 2.67
CA LEU A 6 15.64 -12.71 3.86
C LEU A 6 16.04 -11.72 4.96
N LYS A 7 17.31 -11.30 5.03
CA LYS A 7 17.79 -10.34 6.04
C LYS A 7 17.26 -8.92 5.81
N THR A 8 16.95 -8.58 4.57
CA THR A 8 16.48 -7.24 4.17
C THR A 8 15.06 -7.28 3.60
N LEU A 9 14.35 -8.39 3.83
CA LEU A 9 13.02 -8.62 3.29
C LEU A 9 12.00 -7.62 3.87
N ARG A 10 11.19 -7.07 2.99
CA ARG A 10 10.09 -6.13 3.32
C ARG A 10 8.85 -6.44 2.51
N LEU A 11 7.69 -6.17 3.08
CA LEU A 11 6.40 -6.25 2.42
C LEU A 11 5.99 -4.85 1.97
N ILE A 12 5.59 -4.70 0.71
CA ILE A 12 5.14 -3.43 0.15
C ILE A 12 3.73 -3.62 -0.38
N VAL A 13 2.82 -2.75 0.04
CA VAL A 13 1.42 -2.72 -0.40
C VAL A 13 1.21 -1.46 -1.23
N PHE A 14 0.99 -1.63 -2.52
CA PHE A 14 0.60 -0.55 -3.43
C PHE A 14 -0.91 -0.50 -3.52
N THR A 15 -1.49 0.69 -3.42
CA THR A 15 -2.94 0.90 -3.47
C THR A 15 -3.31 1.94 -4.50
N ASP A 16 -4.46 1.75 -5.15
CA ASP A 16 -5.05 2.67 -6.11
C ASP A 16 -6.57 2.53 -6.12
N ALA A 17 -7.27 3.58 -6.51
CA ALA A 17 -8.70 3.55 -6.73
C ALA A 17 -9.11 4.36 -7.96
N SER A 18 -10.15 3.89 -8.63
CA SER A 18 -10.79 4.60 -9.72
C SER A 18 -12.20 4.99 -9.28
N PHE A 19 -12.41 6.29 -9.04
CA PHE A 19 -13.67 6.84 -8.53
C PHE A 19 -14.75 6.84 -9.61
N ALA A 20 -15.92 6.23 -9.30
CA ALA A 20 -17.13 6.23 -10.14
C ALA A 20 -16.89 5.85 -11.61
N ASN A 21 -15.89 5.03 -11.90
CA ASN A 21 -15.46 4.72 -13.27
C ASN A 21 -16.15 3.48 -13.87
N ASN A 22 -16.92 2.74 -13.09
CA ASN A 22 -17.71 1.63 -13.58
C ASN A 22 -19.03 2.12 -14.23
N LYS A 23 -19.63 1.29 -15.10
CA LYS A 23 -20.90 1.62 -15.77
C LYS A 23 -22.05 1.95 -14.82
N ASP A 24 -22.01 1.39 -13.64
CA ASP A 24 -22.98 1.60 -12.55
C ASP A 24 -22.52 2.69 -11.56
N LEU A 25 -21.54 3.50 -11.93
CA LEU A 25 -20.94 4.56 -11.10
C LEU A 25 -20.31 4.05 -9.80
N SER A 26 -20.08 2.75 -9.65
CA SER A 26 -19.29 2.24 -8.55
C SER A 26 -17.81 2.53 -8.75
N SER A 27 -17.07 2.71 -7.67
CA SER A 27 -15.63 2.84 -7.71
C SER A 27 -14.96 1.47 -7.81
N GLN A 28 -13.80 1.43 -8.46
CA GLN A 28 -12.93 0.26 -8.46
C GLN A 28 -11.82 0.47 -7.44
N VAL A 29 -11.58 -0.50 -6.59
CA VAL A 29 -10.48 -0.49 -5.63
C VAL A 29 -9.50 -1.59 -5.98
N GLY A 30 -8.21 -1.26 -5.89
CA GLY A 30 -7.17 -2.17 -6.27
C GLY A 30 -5.94 -2.07 -5.37
N TYR A 31 -5.25 -3.19 -5.22
CA TYR A 31 -3.95 -3.23 -4.58
C TYR A 31 -3.06 -4.34 -5.14
N VAL A 32 -1.76 -4.13 -5.02
CA VAL A 32 -0.71 -5.10 -5.38
C VAL A 32 0.22 -5.23 -4.18
N ILE A 33 0.48 -6.48 -3.74
CA ILE A 33 1.36 -6.78 -2.62
C ILE A 33 2.62 -7.46 -3.15
N VAL A 34 3.75 -6.91 -2.73
CA VAL A 34 5.08 -7.27 -3.22
C VAL A 34 5.98 -7.63 -2.05
N LEU A 35 6.75 -8.69 -2.17
CA LEU A 35 7.93 -8.92 -1.35
C LEU A 35 9.15 -8.38 -2.07
N ALA A 36 9.92 -7.53 -1.39
CA ALA A 36 11.15 -6.96 -1.92
C ALA A 36 12.30 -7.07 -0.92
N ASP A 37 13.53 -7.06 -1.42
CA ASP A 37 14.74 -7.02 -0.60
C ASP A 37 15.43 -5.63 -0.66
N GLY A 38 16.52 -5.47 0.08
CA GLY A 38 17.28 -4.22 0.14
C GLY A 38 18.03 -3.86 -1.16
N LYS A 39 18.03 -4.75 -2.15
CA LYS A 39 18.60 -4.51 -3.50
C LYS A 39 17.52 -4.25 -4.54
N ASP A 40 16.29 -3.99 -4.09
CA ASP A 40 15.10 -3.78 -4.92
C ASP A 40 14.75 -4.96 -5.84
N ASN A 41 15.25 -6.18 -5.54
CA ASN A 41 14.66 -7.37 -6.14
C ASN A 41 13.27 -7.55 -5.56
N ALA A 42 12.29 -7.88 -6.41
CA ALA A 42 10.90 -7.91 -5.97
C ALA A 42 10.09 -9.00 -6.67
N ASN A 43 9.18 -9.60 -5.92
CA ASN A 43 8.21 -10.55 -6.42
C ASN A 43 6.79 -10.10 -6.06
N VAL A 44 5.90 -10.04 -7.03
CA VAL A 44 4.46 -9.88 -6.78
C VAL A 44 3.94 -11.18 -6.17
N ILE A 45 3.30 -11.09 -5.02
CA ILE A 45 2.79 -12.25 -4.27
C ILE A 45 1.26 -12.26 -4.16
N HIS A 46 0.61 -11.12 -4.26
CA HIS A 46 -0.84 -11.02 -4.23
C HIS A 46 -1.32 -9.74 -4.91
N TRP A 47 -2.52 -9.76 -5.48
CA TRP A 47 -3.19 -8.59 -6.06
C TRP A 47 -4.71 -8.73 -5.96
N SER A 48 -5.40 -7.61 -6.01
CA SER A 48 -6.86 -7.57 -6.05
C SER A 48 -7.35 -6.41 -6.90
N SER A 49 -8.43 -6.64 -7.59
CA SER A 49 -9.18 -5.64 -8.34
C SER A 49 -10.67 -5.90 -8.14
N THR A 50 -11.34 -5.10 -7.34
CA THR A 50 -12.73 -5.32 -6.95
C THR A 50 -13.56 -4.05 -7.02
N LYS A 51 -14.85 -4.18 -7.28
CA LYS A 51 -15.79 -3.08 -7.10
C LYS A 51 -15.90 -2.73 -5.63
N CYS A 52 -15.86 -1.44 -5.33
CA CYS A 52 -16.12 -0.96 -3.98
C CYS A 52 -17.57 -1.29 -3.60
N LYS A 53 -17.76 -2.00 -2.49
CA LYS A 53 -19.08 -2.37 -1.99
C LYS A 53 -19.84 -1.19 -1.38
N CYS A 54 -19.11 -0.14 -1.00
CA CYS A 54 -19.68 1.07 -0.42
C CYS A 54 -19.83 2.14 -1.49
N VAL A 55 -20.88 2.95 -1.38
CA VAL A 55 -21.02 4.15 -2.22
C VAL A 55 -19.95 5.15 -1.78
N THR A 56 -18.99 5.41 -2.64
CA THR A 56 -17.98 6.44 -2.43
C THR A 56 -18.53 7.79 -2.88
N ARG A 57 -18.31 8.83 -2.10
CA ARG A 57 -18.76 10.21 -2.41
C ARG A 57 -17.62 11.13 -2.83
N SER A 58 -16.39 10.63 -2.80
CA SER A 58 -15.20 11.38 -3.16
C SER A 58 -14.09 10.44 -3.63
N VAL A 59 -13.13 10.99 -4.38
CA VAL A 59 -11.90 10.29 -4.76
C VAL A 59 -11.16 9.83 -3.51
N LEU A 60 -11.05 10.72 -2.50
CA LEU A 60 -10.39 10.40 -1.23
C LEU A 60 -11.00 9.18 -0.54
N ALA A 61 -12.34 9.05 -0.55
CA ALA A 61 -13.02 7.90 0.03
C ALA A 61 -12.66 6.59 -0.69
N SER A 62 -12.62 6.61 -2.02
CA SER A 62 -12.25 5.42 -2.81
C SER A 62 -10.80 5.01 -2.57
N GLU A 63 -9.88 5.97 -2.53
CA GLU A 63 -8.47 5.74 -2.22
C GLU A 63 -8.26 5.15 -0.82
N LEU A 64 -8.98 5.70 0.17
CA LEU A 64 -8.94 5.19 1.54
C LEU A 64 -9.42 3.73 1.63
N TYR A 65 -10.52 3.38 0.96
CA TYR A 65 -11.02 2.00 0.94
C TYR A 65 -10.05 1.04 0.26
N ALA A 66 -9.36 1.48 -0.81
CA ALA A 66 -8.31 0.67 -1.42
C ALA A 66 -7.13 0.44 -0.45
N MET A 67 -6.74 1.49 0.28
CA MET A 67 -5.66 1.39 1.26
C MET A 67 -6.03 0.48 2.44
N VAL A 68 -7.24 0.59 2.99
CA VAL A 68 -7.72 -0.28 4.07
C VAL A 68 -7.74 -1.74 3.61
N ALA A 69 -8.30 -2.03 2.43
CA ALA A 69 -8.34 -3.40 1.90
C ALA A 69 -6.94 -3.97 1.67
N GLY A 70 -6.02 -3.15 1.14
CA GLY A 70 -4.62 -3.52 0.96
C GLY A 70 -3.89 -3.75 2.28
N PHE A 71 -4.10 -2.89 3.28
CA PHE A 71 -3.54 -3.03 4.63
C PHE A 71 -4.04 -4.30 5.32
N ASP A 72 -5.34 -4.57 5.32
CA ASP A 72 -5.93 -5.75 5.96
C ASP A 72 -5.33 -7.03 5.37
N THR A 73 -5.30 -7.14 4.04
CA THR A 73 -4.70 -8.31 3.37
C THR A 73 -3.20 -8.39 3.60
N GLY A 74 -2.49 -7.26 3.51
CA GLY A 74 -1.05 -7.16 3.77
C GLY A 74 -0.69 -7.60 5.19
N SER A 75 -1.50 -7.24 6.19
CA SER A 75 -1.30 -7.60 7.59
C SER A 75 -1.41 -9.12 7.81
N VAL A 76 -2.38 -9.77 7.18
CA VAL A 76 -2.52 -11.24 7.24
C VAL A 76 -1.33 -11.94 6.57
N ILE A 77 -0.94 -11.48 5.38
CA ILE A 77 0.20 -12.03 4.65
C ILE A 77 1.50 -11.83 5.45
N LYS A 78 1.71 -10.61 6.00
CA LYS A 78 2.86 -10.30 6.86
C LYS A 78 2.94 -11.27 8.04
N ALA A 79 1.87 -11.41 8.81
CA ALA A 79 1.82 -12.29 9.98
C ALA A 79 2.10 -13.76 9.59
N THR A 80 1.58 -14.20 8.45
CA THR A 80 1.80 -15.56 7.93
C THR A 80 3.26 -15.79 7.59
N ILE A 81 3.90 -14.87 6.86
CA ILE A 81 5.31 -15.00 6.47
C ILE A 81 6.23 -14.91 7.70
N GLU A 82 5.96 -13.97 8.63
CA GLU A 82 6.71 -13.84 9.87
C GLU A 82 6.71 -15.15 10.68
N LYS A 83 5.54 -15.80 10.76
CA LYS A 83 5.39 -17.08 11.45
C LYS A 83 6.11 -18.23 10.73
N LEU A 84 6.00 -18.29 9.40
CA LEU A 84 6.60 -19.40 8.61
C LEU A 84 8.13 -19.33 8.56
N LEU A 85 8.68 -18.12 8.45
CA LEU A 85 10.11 -17.91 8.27
C LEU A 85 10.85 -17.54 9.56
N ALA A 86 10.11 -17.33 10.68
CA ALA A 86 10.63 -16.85 11.95
C ALA A 86 11.44 -15.54 11.82
N ILE A 87 10.96 -14.61 11.00
CA ILE A 87 11.56 -13.30 10.74
C ILE A 87 10.59 -12.18 11.12
N LYS A 88 11.09 -10.95 11.20
CA LYS A 88 10.27 -9.74 11.26
C LYS A 88 10.25 -9.06 9.90
N LEU A 89 9.05 -8.68 9.42
CA LEU A 89 8.87 -7.94 8.18
C LEU A 89 8.46 -6.49 8.45
N ARG A 90 9.13 -5.57 7.81
CA ARG A 90 8.66 -4.18 7.72
C ARG A 90 7.60 -4.10 6.63
N MET A 91 6.45 -3.47 6.92
CA MET A 91 5.40 -3.23 5.94
C MET A 91 5.39 -1.77 5.54
N THR A 92 5.52 -1.50 4.24
CA THR A 92 5.39 -0.19 3.63
C THR A 92 4.08 -0.11 2.87
N ILE A 93 3.32 0.98 3.03
CA ILE A 93 2.12 1.25 2.22
C ILE A 93 2.41 2.41 1.29
N CYS A 94 2.09 2.23 0.01
CA CYS A 94 2.28 3.21 -1.05
C CYS A 94 0.94 3.65 -1.64
N THR A 95 0.75 4.95 -1.81
CA THR A 95 -0.40 5.57 -2.48
C THR A 95 0.05 6.68 -3.42
N GLU A 96 -0.65 6.88 -4.54
CA GLU A 96 -0.47 8.05 -5.40
C GLU A 96 -1.32 9.25 -4.96
N SER A 97 -2.25 9.04 -4.01
CA SER A 97 -3.13 10.08 -3.49
C SER A 97 -2.43 10.95 -2.46
N ASN A 98 -2.00 12.16 -2.87
CA ASN A 98 -1.46 13.14 -1.93
C ASN A 98 -2.46 13.51 -0.82
N SER A 99 -3.74 13.63 -1.18
CA SER A 99 -4.79 13.95 -0.21
C SER A 99 -4.89 12.91 0.89
N LEU A 100 -4.85 11.61 0.53
CA LEU A 100 -4.86 10.51 1.49
C LEU A 100 -3.59 10.49 2.33
N TYR A 101 -2.42 10.64 1.71
CA TYR A 101 -1.14 10.73 2.41
C TYR A 101 -1.17 11.86 3.45
N GLN A 102 -1.60 13.06 3.07
CA GLN A 102 -1.70 14.20 4.00
C GLN A 102 -2.70 13.93 5.14
N CYS A 103 -3.82 13.26 4.87
CA CYS A 103 -4.77 12.86 5.91
C CYS A 103 -4.15 11.90 6.93
N LEU A 104 -3.29 10.99 6.51
CA LEU A 104 -2.62 10.04 7.41
C LEU A 104 -1.52 10.69 8.24
N VAL A 105 -0.72 11.56 7.62
CA VAL A 105 0.48 12.16 8.24
C VAL A 105 0.15 13.35 9.12
N ARG A 106 -0.84 14.17 8.72
CA ARG A 106 -1.28 15.33 9.52
C ARG A 106 -2.34 14.89 10.52
N LEU A 107 -2.16 15.25 11.79
CA LEU A 107 -3.10 15.00 12.87
C LEU A 107 -4.39 15.86 12.79
N GLY A 108 -4.81 16.24 11.59
CA GLY A 108 -6.04 16.99 11.34
C GLY A 108 -7.29 16.11 11.37
N THR A 109 -8.44 16.73 11.60
CA THR A 109 -9.75 16.08 11.48
C THR A 109 -10.23 16.18 10.03
N MET A 110 -10.85 15.11 9.53
CA MET A 110 -11.56 15.10 8.25
C MET A 110 -12.99 15.61 8.44
N GLN A 111 -13.52 16.33 7.45
CA GLN A 111 -14.92 16.77 7.47
C GLN A 111 -15.90 15.59 7.41
N GLU A 112 -15.52 14.49 6.74
CA GLU A 112 -16.35 13.31 6.59
C GLU A 112 -16.09 12.31 7.71
N LYS A 113 -16.96 12.33 8.75
CA LYS A 113 -16.81 11.50 9.95
C LYS A 113 -16.71 10.00 9.68
N ARG A 114 -17.34 9.49 8.60
CA ARG A 114 -17.26 8.06 8.24
C ARG A 114 -15.82 7.63 7.91
N LEU A 115 -15.12 8.47 7.17
CA LEU A 115 -13.75 8.17 6.76
C LEU A 115 -12.77 8.31 7.93
N MET A 116 -13.15 9.07 8.95
CA MET A 116 -12.32 9.30 10.11
C MET A 116 -11.99 8.01 10.87
N ILE A 117 -12.92 7.07 10.94
CA ILE A 117 -12.69 5.77 11.61
C ILE A 117 -11.57 4.99 10.90
N ASP A 118 -11.66 4.87 9.57
CA ASP A 118 -10.65 4.14 8.79
C ASP A 118 -9.28 4.83 8.84
N VAL A 119 -9.25 6.17 8.76
CA VAL A 119 -8.01 6.94 8.93
C VAL A 119 -7.40 6.73 10.31
N MET A 120 -8.22 6.73 11.37
CA MET A 120 -7.75 6.48 12.73
C MET A 120 -7.21 5.05 12.90
N CYS A 121 -7.85 4.05 12.31
CA CYS A 121 -7.34 2.68 12.30
C CYS A 121 -5.96 2.57 11.63
N LEU A 122 -5.78 3.20 10.48
CA LEU A 122 -4.49 3.22 9.78
C LEU A 122 -3.41 3.99 10.57
N ARG A 123 -3.77 5.13 11.19
CA ARG A 123 -2.87 5.88 12.07
C ARG A 123 -2.45 5.04 13.27
N GLN A 124 -3.40 4.37 13.93
CA GLN A 124 -3.11 3.48 15.05
C GLN A 124 -2.21 2.32 14.61
N ALA A 125 -2.45 1.73 13.44
CA ALA A 125 -1.57 0.70 12.89
C ALA A 125 -0.14 1.21 12.64
N TYR A 126 0.00 2.45 12.20
CA TYR A 126 1.30 3.10 12.08
C TYR A 126 1.96 3.32 13.44
N GLU A 127 1.26 3.86 14.44
CA GLU A 127 1.76 4.07 15.79
C GLU A 127 2.18 2.76 16.47
N GLN A 128 1.43 1.68 16.24
CA GLN A 128 1.73 0.33 16.75
C GLN A 128 2.80 -0.40 15.93
N ARG A 129 3.42 0.25 14.96
CA ARG A 129 4.47 -0.32 14.08
C ARG A 129 4.01 -1.52 13.23
N LEU A 130 2.71 -1.71 13.06
CA LEU A 130 2.17 -2.65 12.08
C LEU A 130 2.46 -2.18 10.65
N ILE A 131 2.38 -0.85 10.44
CA ILE A 131 2.87 -0.15 9.26
C ILE A 131 4.17 0.55 9.65
N ALA A 132 5.27 0.18 9.01
CA ALA A 132 6.58 0.79 9.27
C ALA A 132 6.78 2.09 8.50
N GLU A 133 6.15 2.22 7.33
CA GLU A 133 6.37 3.33 6.41
C GLU A 133 5.13 3.60 5.56
N VAL A 134 4.81 4.86 5.35
CA VAL A 134 3.80 5.31 4.38
C VAL A 134 4.47 6.20 3.35
N LYS A 135 4.28 5.90 2.06
CA LYS A 135 4.86 6.65 0.93
C LYS A 135 3.79 7.25 0.05
N TRP A 136 3.94 8.53 -0.27
CA TRP A 136 3.30 9.13 -1.42
C TRP A 136 4.22 8.99 -2.63
N ILE A 137 3.77 8.24 -3.63
CA ILE A 137 4.56 7.89 -4.82
C ILE A 137 4.02 8.58 -6.07
N ASP A 138 4.85 8.64 -7.10
CA ASP A 138 4.42 9.07 -8.43
C ASP A 138 3.50 8.01 -9.05
N GLY A 139 2.34 8.44 -9.58
CA GLY A 139 1.35 7.53 -10.17
C GLY A 139 1.89 6.70 -11.33
N SER A 140 2.86 7.22 -12.08
CA SER A 140 3.50 6.48 -13.19
C SER A 140 4.31 5.26 -12.71
N SER A 141 4.68 5.23 -11.42
CA SER A 141 5.42 4.12 -10.80
C SER A 141 4.53 3.23 -9.92
N ASN A 142 3.19 3.47 -9.87
CA ASN A 142 2.26 2.69 -9.07
C ASN A 142 1.80 1.42 -9.80
N PRO A 143 2.23 0.21 -9.42
CA PRO A 143 1.77 -1.02 -10.06
C PRO A 143 0.28 -1.32 -9.81
N ALA A 144 -0.33 -0.75 -8.76
CA ALA A 144 -1.76 -0.92 -8.48
C ALA A 144 -2.68 -0.20 -9.48
N ASP A 145 -2.16 0.75 -10.28
CA ASP A 145 -2.85 1.41 -11.37
C ASP A 145 -3.47 0.39 -12.36
N ALA A 146 -2.79 -0.73 -12.59
CA ALA A 146 -3.27 -1.82 -13.44
C ALA A 146 -4.50 -2.57 -12.86
N MET A 147 -4.81 -2.37 -11.58
CA MET A 147 -5.98 -2.99 -10.94
C MET A 147 -7.26 -2.16 -11.09
N THR A 148 -7.15 -0.90 -11.45
CA THR A 148 -8.26 0.05 -11.42
C THR A 148 -8.52 0.76 -12.73
N LYS A 149 -7.54 0.81 -13.64
CA LYS A 149 -7.60 1.58 -14.89
C LYS A 149 -7.54 0.69 -16.12
N SER A 150 -8.38 0.96 -17.11
CA SER A 150 -8.40 0.24 -18.40
C SER A 150 -7.17 0.54 -19.26
N LYS A 151 -6.60 1.73 -19.10
CA LYS A 151 -5.33 2.15 -19.72
C LYS A 151 -4.31 2.39 -18.62
N ALA A 152 -3.86 1.30 -18.02
CA ALA A 152 -2.90 1.33 -16.95
C ALA A 152 -1.50 1.79 -17.42
N ASN A 153 -0.72 2.33 -16.49
CA ASN A 153 0.69 2.59 -16.71
C ASN A 153 1.49 1.26 -16.85
N SER A 154 2.77 1.34 -17.17
CA SER A 154 3.61 0.16 -17.38
C SER A 154 4.24 -0.41 -16.09
N ALA A 155 4.00 0.18 -14.93
CA ALA A 155 4.73 -0.15 -13.69
C ALA A 155 4.60 -1.63 -13.29
N LEU A 156 3.38 -2.18 -13.33
CA LEU A 156 3.18 -3.60 -13.01
C LEU A 156 3.88 -4.52 -14.02
N ARG A 157 3.81 -4.20 -15.32
CA ARG A 157 4.49 -4.97 -16.36
C ARG A 157 5.99 -4.97 -16.15
N VAL A 158 6.59 -3.79 -15.94
CA VAL A 158 8.03 -3.66 -15.68
C VAL A 158 8.42 -4.46 -14.45
N LEU A 159 7.66 -4.36 -13.36
CA LEU A 159 7.90 -5.12 -12.14
C LEU A 159 7.89 -6.64 -12.37
N ILE A 160 6.91 -7.15 -13.13
CA ILE A 160 6.80 -8.59 -13.43
C ILE A 160 7.92 -9.06 -14.36
N ASP A 161 8.22 -8.28 -15.40
CA ASP A 161 9.21 -8.67 -16.42
C ASP A 161 10.65 -8.62 -15.88
N THR A 162 10.95 -7.65 -15.01
CA THR A 162 12.31 -7.42 -14.51
C THR A 162 12.55 -7.98 -13.12
N ASN A 163 11.51 -8.24 -12.34
CA ASN A 163 11.59 -8.51 -10.90
C ASN A 163 12.39 -7.43 -10.13
N LYS A 164 12.30 -6.19 -10.60
CA LYS A 164 12.92 -5.02 -9.97
C LYS A 164 11.87 -4.01 -9.59
N LEU A 165 12.05 -3.46 -8.40
CA LEU A 165 11.21 -2.40 -7.87
C LEU A 165 11.79 -1.04 -8.32
N ASP A 166 11.01 -0.29 -9.09
CA ASP A 166 11.31 1.09 -9.48
C ASP A 166 10.15 1.99 -9.02
N VAL A 167 10.30 2.60 -7.85
CA VAL A 167 9.28 3.44 -7.23
C VAL A 167 9.82 4.84 -7.02
N ARG A 168 9.19 5.81 -7.68
CA ARG A 168 9.48 7.22 -7.49
C ARG A 168 8.69 7.75 -6.31
N THR A 169 9.38 8.03 -5.21
CA THR A 169 8.77 8.52 -3.98
C THR A 169 8.81 10.04 -3.94
N ASN A 170 7.65 10.67 -3.75
CA ASN A 170 7.52 12.12 -3.59
C ASN A 170 7.74 12.52 -2.12
N GLN A 171 7.07 11.83 -1.20
CA GLN A 171 7.20 12.03 0.25
C GLN A 171 6.99 10.70 0.99
N TRP A 172 7.56 10.58 2.18
CA TRP A 172 7.34 9.44 3.06
C TRP A 172 7.41 9.84 4.53
N VAL A 173 6.78 9.02 5.37
CA VAL A 173 7.00 8.98 6.82
C VAL A 173 7.39 7.56 7.19
N GLU A 174 8.36 7.44 8.05
CA GLU A 174 8.93 6.19 8.50
C GLU A 174 9.03 6.17 10.02
N GLN A 175 8.66 5.07 10.63
CA GLN A 175 8.93 4.82 12.04
C GLN A 175 10.44 4.69 12.23
N ALA A 176 10.99 5.41 13.20
CA ALA A 176 12.36 5.21 13.61
C ALA A 176 12.58 3.72 13.90
N GLY A 177 13.58 3.13 13.26
CA GLY A 177 13.96 1.74 13.53
C GLY A 177 14.19 1.57 15.02
N ASP A 178 13.92 0.39 15.59
CA ASP A 178 14.44 0.04 16.88
C ASP A 178 15.97 0.16 16.78
N LEU A 179 16.51 1.23 17.34
CA LEU A 179 17.94 1.30 17.60
C LEU A 179 18.21 0.05 18.43
N ASP A 180 19.07 -0.81 17.91
CA ASP A 180 19.49 -2.04 18.55
C ASP A 180 19.72 -1.80 20.06
N VAL A 181 18.73 -2.18 20.87
CA VAL A 181 18.88 -2.27 22.31
C VAL A 181 19.43 -3.66 22.59
N HIS A 182 20.63 -3.93 22.10
CA HIS A 182 21.49 -5.02 22.54
C HIS A 182 22.94 -4.55 22.39
N ALA A 183 23.37 -3.76 23.34
CA ALA A 183 24.78 -3.64 23.71
C ALA A 183 24.97 -4.36 25.04
#